data_6ceb86aefd84998ff5a640d83bd317b1
#
_entry.id   6ceb86aefd84998ff5a640d83bd317b1
#
_cell.length_a   1.000
_cell.length_b   1.000
_cell.length_c   1.000
_cell.angle_alpha   90.00
_cell.angle_beta   90.00
_cell.angle_gamma   90.00
#
_symmetry.space_group_name_H-M   'P 1'
#
loop_
_entity.id
_entity.type
_entity.pdbx_description
1 polymer ?
#
loop_
_entity_poly.entity_id
_entity_poly.type
_entity_poly.pdbx_seq_one_letter_code
_entity_poly.pdbx_strand_id
1 'polypeptide(L)'
;ANFNVGDFNVPLNFPDESFDAVYAIQPMTYVTNLEATCREVLRVLKPGGRFVVNDVAALDAYDRDNAHQRGLIQDTRELTVFGGFWYYKYWEDAYREVGFELLDSEGRSAVEMIKREVSLYGKYEAAVAALAKVHIIPKKVNAMIHRMNTKADSYIQAEEEELLTLNWKTVAKKPG
;
A
#
# COMPACT_ATOMS: atom_id res chain seq x y z
N ALA A 1 3.91 23.18 -10.96
CA ALA A 1 4.44 22.09 -10.13
C ALA A 1 5.93 21.93 -10.44
N ASN A 2 6.74 21.73 -9.41
CA ASN A 2 8.15 21.38 -9.54
C ASN A 2 8.30 19.88 -9.23
N PHE A 3 9.07 19.18 -10.04
CA PHE A 3 9.36 17.77 -9.85
C PHE A 3 10.84 17.61 -9.47
N ASN A 4 11.11 16.94 -8.37
CA ASN A 4 12.45 16.64 -7.90
C ASN A 4 12.63 15.13 -7.78
N VAL A 5 13.78 14.62 -8.21
CA VAL A 5 14.18 13.24 -7.93
C VAL A 5 14.89 13.25 -6.57
N GLY A 6 14.49 12.34 -5.68
CA GLY A 6 15.07 12.22 -4.35
C GLY A 6 14.75 10.86 -3.72
N ASP A 7 15.53 10.49 -2.71
CA ASP A 7 15.28 9.36 -1.84
C ASP A 7 14.69 9.87 -0.53
N PHE A 8 13.50 9.41 -0.15
CA PHE A 8 12.85 9.81 1.09
C PHE A 8 13.34 9.02 2.32
N ASN A 9 14.26 8.07 2.13
CA ASN A 9 14.94 7.37 3.23
C ASN A 9 16.19 8.11 3.76
N VAL A 10 16.52 9.25 3.15
CA VAL A 10 17.59 10.15 3.60
C VAL A 10 17.00 11.53 3.90
N PRO A 11 17.75 12.42 4.59
CA PRO A 11 17.27 13.77 4.88
C PRO A 11 16.79 14.50 3.63
N LEU A 12 15.57 15.04 3.68
CA LEU A 12 14.95 15.73 2.56
C LEU A 12 15.67 17.07 2.28
N ASN A 13 16.00 17.33 1.04
CA ASN A 13 16.65 18.58 0.62
C ASN A 13 15.64 19.73 0.53
N PHE A 14 14.94 20.00 1.64
CA PHE A 14 14.03 21.13 1.80
C PHE A 14 14.30 21.83 3.13
N PRO A 15 14.12 23.17 3.19
CA PRO A 15 14.24 23.92 4.45
C PRO A 15 13.22 23.45 5.48
N ASP A 16 13.51 23.70 6.75
CA ASP A 16 12.54 23.54 7.83
C ASP A 16 11.30 24.40 7.55
N GLU A 17 10.14 23.91 7.96
CA GLU A 17 8.87 24.68 7.92
C GLU A 17 8.53 25.24 6.53
N SER A 18 8.84 24.49 5.47
CA SER A 18 8.64 24.94 4.09
C SER A 18 7.28 24.54 3.50
N PHE A 19 6.58 23.57 4.09
CA PHE A 19 5.34 23.04 3.54
C PHE A 19 4.15 23.18 4.49
N ASP A 20 2.99 23.53 3.94
CA ASP A 20 1.71 23.54 4.67
C ASP A 20 1.11 22.13 4.78
N ALA A 21 1.42 21.25 3.82
CA ALA A 21 1.04 19.85 3.84
C ALA A 21 2.05 18.99 3.07
N VAL A 22 2.20 17.76 3.53
CA VAL A 22 2.90 16.67 2.83
C VAL A 22 1.93 15.53 2.67
N TYR A 23 1.90 14.91 1.50
CA TYR A 23 1.13 13.69 1.30
C TYR A 23 1.97 12.60 0.64
N ALA A 24 1.63 11.35 0.94
CA ALA A 24 2.28 10.15 0.43
C ALA A 24 1.21 9.15 -0.01
N ILE A 25 1.28 8.68 -1.26
CA ILE A 25 0.35 7.70 -1.81
C ILE A 25 1.15 6.47 -2.22
N GLN A 26 1.05 5.43 -1.40
CA GLN A 26 1.69 4.11 -1.57
C GLN A 26 3.23 4.08 -1.67
N PRO A 27 4.01 5.05 -1.14
CA PRO A 27 5.47 4.94 -1.12
C PRO A 27 6.01 4.37 0.19
N MET A 28 5.20 4.35 1.27
CA MET A 28 5.68 4.10 2.63
C MET A 28 6.06 2.63 2.86
N THR A 29 5.62 1.73 1.98
CA THR A 29 6.08 0.33 1.96
C THR A 29 7.56 0.17 1.63
N TYR A 30 8.20 1.22 1.10
CA TYR A 30 9.63 1.28 0.78
C TYR A 30 10.45 2.06 1.82
N VAL A 31 9.82 2.52 2.90
CA VAL A 31 10.51 3.18 4.01
C VAL A 31 11.36 2.16 4.75
N THR A 32 12.62 2.50 4.98
CA THR A 32 13.57 1.66 5.72
C THR A 32 13.59 1.97 7.22
N ASN A 33 13.26 3.21 7.60
CA ASN A 33 13.14 3.67 8.98
C ASN A 33 11.98 4.67 9.08
N LEU A 34 10.85 4.20 9.59
CA LEU A 34 9.62 4.96 9.62
C LEU A 34 9.72 6.21 10.49
N GLU A 35 10.31 6.09 11.68
CA GLU A 35 10.47 7.20 12.61
C GLU A 35 11.39 8.29 12.04
N ALA A 36 12.48 7.90 11.37
CA ALA A 36 13.38 8.86 10.74
C ALA A 36 12.67 9.62 9.61
N THR A 37 11.92 8.91 8.76
CA THR A 37 11.12 9.54 7.70
C THR A 37 10.06 10.47 8.28
N CYS A 38 9.35 10.05 9.35
CA CYS A 38 8.36 10.89 10.01
C CYS A 38 8.99 12.14 10.63
N ARG A 39 10.19 12.06 11.23
CA ARG A 39 10.92 13.25 11.75
C ARG A 39 11.27 14.22 10.64
N GLU A 40 11.71 13.72 9.48
CA GLU A 40 12.00 14.60 8.35
C GLU A 40 10.74 15.28 7.81
N VAL A 41 9.63 14.56 7.71
CA VAL A 41 8.34 15.17 7.33
C VAL A 41 7.91 16.19 8.38
N LEU A 42 8.05 15.89 9.68
CA LEU A 42 7.74 16.84 10.75
C LEU A 42 8.60 18.10 10.66
N ARG A 43 9.90 17.96 10.34
CA ARG A 43 10.84 19.08 10.17
C ARG A 43 10.41 20.03 9.06
N VAL A 44 10.09 19.49 7.89
CA VAL A 44 9.75 20.31 6.71
C VAL A 44 8.34 20.89 6.75
N LEU A 45 7.45 20.38 7.59
CA LEU A 45 6.12 20.93 7.80
C LEU A 45 6.18 22.20 8.65
N LYS A 46 5.38 23.21 8.30
CA LYS A 46 5.10 24.37 9.15
C LYS A 46 4.33 23.95 10.40
N PRO A 47 4.40 24.71 11.50
CA PRO A 47 3.49 24.55 12.62
C PRO A 47 2.03 24.48 12.16
N GLY A 48 1.27 23.51 12.64
CA GLY A 48 -0.10 23.24 12.19
C GLY A 48 -0.23 22.53 10.84
N GLY A 49 0.86 22.30 10.11
CA GLY A 49 0.88 21.58 8.84
C GLY A 49 0.48 20.11 8.97
N ARG A 50 0.03 19.50 7.89
CA ARG A 50 -0.53 18.15 7.89
C ARG A 50 0.31 17.18 7.06
N PHE A 51 0.45 15.96 7.59
CA PHE A 51 0.97 14.80 6.87
C PHE A 51 -0.19 13.84 6.60
N VAL A 52 -0.45 13.54 5.33
CA VAL A 52 -1.50 12.63 4.89
C VAL A 52 -0.87 11.45 4.17
N VAL A 53 -1.16 10.26 4.62
CA VAL A 53 -0.67 9.03 3.99
C VAL A 53 -1.87 8.17 3.59
N ASN A 54 -1.80 7.57 2.41
CA ASN A 54 -2.64 6.46 2.01
C ASN A 54 -1.75 5.34 1.50
N ASP A 55 -1.72 4.22 2.21
CA ASP A 55 -0.83 3.10 1.88
C ASP A 55 -1.42 1.77 2.31
N VAL A 56 -0.69 0.69 2.06
CA VAL A 56 -1.07 -0.64 2.53
C VAL A 56 -0.73 -0.81 4.01
N ALA A 57 -1.62 -1.42 4.76
CA ALA A 57 -1.38 -1.76 6.17
C ALA A 57 -1.83 -3.19 6.48
N ALA A 58 -1.06 -3.87 7.34
CA ALA A 58 -1.51 -5.08 7.99
C ALA A 58 -2.49 -4.75 9.11
N LEU A 59 -3.49 -5.60 9.28
CA LEU A 59 -4.55 -5.46 10.27
C LEU A 59 -4.40 -6.49 11.39
N ASP A 60 -5.20 -6.35 12.44
CA ASP A 60 -5.07 -7.14 13.67
C ASP A 60 -5.32 -8.65 13.49
N ALA A 61 -6.09 -9.04 12.48
CA ALA A 61 -6.35 -10.45 12.18
C ALA A 61 -5.17 -11.17 11.52
N TYR A 62 -4.15 -10.44 11.05
CA TYR A 62 -2.99 -11.05 10.43
C TYR A 62 -2.05 -11.70 11.45
N ASP A 63 -1.96 -13.02 11.38
CA ASP A 63 -1.01 -13.83 12.14
C ASP A 63 0.16 -14.25 11.24
N ARG A 64 1.35 -13.79 11.57
CA ARG A 64 2.60 -14.14 10.86
C ARG A 64 2.97 -15.62 10.97
N ASP A 65 2.48 -16.32 11.97
CA ASP A 65 2.77 -17.75 12.18
C ASP A 65 1.79 -18.64 11.40
N ASN A 66 0.67 -18.10 10.94
CA ASN A 66 -0.29 -18.81 10.10
C ASN A 66 0.21 -18.93 8.66
N ALA A 67 0.49 -20.16 8.21
CA ALA A 67 1.04 -20.44 6.87
C ALA A 67 0.08 -20.05 5.74
N HIS A 68 -1.23 -20.22 5.93
CA HIS A 68 -2.24 -19.82 4.94
C HIS A 68 -2.25 -18.31 4.75
N GLN A 69 -2.34 -17.56 5.83
CA GLN A 69 -2.34 -16.09 5.78
C GLN A 69 -1.05 -15.52 5.17
N ARG A 70 0.12 -16.10 5.51
CA ARG A 70 1.37 -15.74 4.83
C ARG A 70 1.32 -15.96 3.32
N GLY A 71 0.69 -17.03 2.86
CA GLY A 71 0.50 -17.31 1.44
C GLY A 71 -0.31 -16.22 0.74
N LEU A 72 -1.45 -15.83 1.31
CA LEU A 72 -2.29 -14.75 0.79
C LEU A 72 -1.54 -13.42 0.71
N ILE A 73 -0.79 -13.09 1.76
CA ILE A 73 0.04 -11.87 1.81
C ILE A 73 1.15 -11.91 0.76
N GLN A 74 1.83 -13.06 0.60
CA GLN A 74 2.88 -13.20 -0.40
C GLN A 74 2.33 -13.02 -1.83
N ASP A 75 1.20 -13.61 -2.13
CA ASP A 75 0.54 -13.45 -3.44
C ASP A 75 0.12 -12.00 -3.69
N THR A 76 -0.43 -11.33 -2.67
CA THR A 76 -0.78 -9.91 -2.75
C THR A 76 0.45 -9.04 -3.02
N ARG A 77 1.57 -9.30 -2.33
CA ARG A 77 2.84 -8.58 -2.57
C ARG A 77 3.35 -8.77 -4.00
N GLU A 78 3.26 -9.99 -4.54
CA GLU A 78 3.69 -10.26 -5.92
C GLU A 78 2.77 -9.62 -6.97
N LEU A 79 1.48 -9.45 -6.65
CA LEU A 79 0.52 -8.76 -7.52
C LEU A 79 0.79 -7.25 -7.57
N THR A 80 1.04 -6.66 -6.41
CA THR A 80 1.05 -5.21 -6.19
C THR A 80 2.46 -4.62 -6.11
N VAL A 81 3.50 -5.49 -6.08
CA VAL A 81 4.92 -5.11 -6.03
C VAL A 81 5.29 -4.28 -4.78
N PHE A 82 4.67 -4.54 -3.63
CA PHE A 82 5.06 -3.87 -2.38
C PHE A 82 6.44 -4.30 -1.91
N GLY A 83 7.21 -3.35 -1.39
CA GLY A 83 8.47 -3.59 -0.70
C GLY A 83 8.27 -4.37 0.61
N GLY A 84 7.35 -3.92 1.41
CA GLY A 84 6.92 -4.51 2.67
C GLY A 84 5.57 -3.94 3.08
N PHE A 85 5.07 -4.28 4.26
CA PHE A 85 3.95 -3.58 4.87
C PHE A 85 4.07 -3.64 6.38
N TRP A 86 3.54 -2.60 7.01
CA TRP A 86 3.60 -2.38 8.44
C TRP A 86 2.22 -2.60 9.04
N TYR A 87 2.16 -3.02 10.28
CA TYR A 87 0.92 -2.93 11.03
C TYR A 87 0.51 -1.47 11.18
N TYR A 88 -0.77 -1.18 11.01
CA TYR A 88 -1.29 0.19 11.13
C TYR A 88 -0.95 0.84 12.47
N LYS A 89 -0.94 0.06 13.57
CA LYS A 89 -0.55 0.54 14.91
C LYS A 89 0.89 1.02 14.97
N TYR A 90 1.80 0.36 14.23
CA TYR A 90 3.19 0.80 14.18
C TYR A 90 3.33 2.20 13.53
N TRP A 91 2.49 2.50 12.55
CA TRP A 91 2.43 3.84 11.95
C TRP A 91 1.92 4.88 12.95
N GLU A 92 0.84 4.54 13.67
CA GLU A 92 0.27 5.43 14.68
C GLU A 92 1.27 5.72 15.80
N ASP A 93 1.97 4.70 16.26
CA ASP A 93 2.97 4.83 17.31
C ASP A 93 4.16 5.67 16.82
N ALA A 94 4.67 5.45 15.61
CA ALA A 94 5.73 6.24 15.02
C ALA A 94 5.35 7.74 14.90
N TYR A 95 4.10 8.05 14.52
CA TYR A 95 3.63 9.44 14.50
C TYR A 95 3.63 10.07 15.89
N ARG A 96 3.12 9.37 16.89
CA ARG A 96 3.08 9.87 18.28
C ARG A 96 4.49 10.05 18.86
N GLU A 97 5.39 9.09 18.62
CA GLU A 97 6.77 9.15 19.11
C GLU A 97 7.56 10.33 18.55
N VAL A 98 7.36 10.68 17.28
CA VAL A 98 8.05 11.83 16.69
C VAL A 98 7.39 13.17 17.00
N GLY A 99 6.21 13.18 17.63
CA GLY A 99 5.53 14.38 18.08
C GLY A 99 4.42 14.90 17.19
N PHE A 100 3.90 14.08 16.28
CA PHE A 100 2.66 14.39 15.55
C PHE A 100 1.42 14.21 16.44
N GLU A 101 0.42 15.04 16.22
CA GLU A 101 -0.95 14.83 16.64
C GLU A 101 -1.68 13.99 15.58
N LEU A 102 -2.06 12.76 15.92
CA LEU A 102 -2.83 11.89 15.00
C LEU A 102 -4.29 12.35 15.01
N LEU A 103 -4.77 12.81 13.85
CA LEU A 103 -6.14 13.31 13.67
C LEU A 103 -7.09 12.25 13.15
N ASP A 104 -6.59 11.33 12.33
CA ASP A 104 -7.40 10.30 11.68
C ASP A 104 -6.52 9.09 11.32
N SER A 105 -7.08 7.89 11.48
CA SER A 105 -6.44 6.63 11.09
C SER A 105 -7.53 5.61 10.79
N GLU A 106 -7.77 5.34 9.52
CA GLU A 106 -8.83 4.44 9.08
C GLU A 106 -8.43 3.63 7.86
N GLY A 107 -8.92 2.39 7.79
CA GLY A 107 -8.84 1.54 6.61
C GLY A 107 -10.13 1.57 5.80
N ARG A 108 -10.01 1.47 4.48
CA ARG A 108 -11.15 1.31 3.57
C ARG A 108 -10.89 0.16 2.62
N SER A 109 -11.75 -0.86 2.65
CA SER A 109 -11.67 -1.94 1.69
C SER A 109 -11.96 -1.47 0.27
N ALA A 110 -11.14 -1.93 -0.68
CA ALA A 110 -11.36 -1.76 -2.11
C ALA A 110 -12.00 -3.00 -2.76
N VAL A 111 -12.34 -4.01 -1.98
CA VAL A 111 -12.77 -5.34 -2.47
C VAL A 111 -13.95 -5.25 -3.43
N GLU A 112 -14.99 -4.47 -3.12
CA GLU A 112 -16.16 -4.37 -3.99
C GLU A 112 -15.84 -3.78 -5.38
N MET A 113 -14.94 -2.81 -5.43
CA MET A 113 -14.46 -2.24 -6.69
C MET A 113 -13.64 -3.25 -7.47
N ILE A 114 -12.72 -3.95 -6.79
CA ILE A 114 -11.81 -4.92 -7.39
C ILE A 114 -12.54 -6.18 -7.82
N LYS A 115 -13.51 -6.68 -7.04
CA LYS A 115 -14.35 -7.84 -7.42
C LYS A 115 -15.02 -7.65 -8.78
N ARG A 116 -15.51 -6.45 -9.05
CA ARG A 116 -16.10 -6.14 -10.35
C ARG A 116 -15.09 -6.28 -11.49
N GLU A 117 -13.90 -5.73 -11.32
CA GLU A 117 -12.82 -5.81 -12.32
C GLU A 117 -12.33 -7.25 -12.49
N VAL A 118 -12.07 -7.96 -11.40
CA VAL A 118 -11.62 -9.38 -11.42
C VAL A 118 -12.66 -10.27 -12.10
N SER A 119 -13.96 -10.05 -11.87
CA SER A 119 -15.03 -10.78 -12.58
C SER A 119 -15.00 -10.56 -14.10
N LEU A 120 -14.63 -9.37 -14.57
CA LEU A 120 -14.43 -9.12 -16.00
C LEU A 120 -13.20 -9.87 -16.51
N TYR A 121 -12.08 -9.82 -15.78
CA TYR A 121 -10.85 -10.54 -16.17
C TYR A 121 -11.05 -12.05 -16.25
N GLY A 122 -11.81 -12.65 -15.35
CA GLY A 122 -12.16 -14.08 -15.40
C GLY A 122 -12.87 -14.47 -16.71
N LYS A 123 -13.73 -13.64 -17.25
CA LYS A 123 -14.37 -13.87 -18.55
C LYS A 123 -13.38 -13.80 -19.72
N TYR A 124 -12.40 -12.89 -19.64
CA TYR A 124 -11.35 -12.80 -20.66
C TYR A 124 -10.35 -13.94 -20.58
N GLU A 125 -10.09 -14.49 -19.41
CA GLU A 125 -9.15 -15.61 -19.22
C GLU A 125 -9.56 -16.83 -20.07
N ALA A 126 -10.83 -17.21 -20.06
CA ALA A 126 -11.34 -18.32 -20.87
C ALA A 126 -11.14 -18.08 -22.38
N ALA A 127 -11.40 -16.86 -22.83
CA ALA A 127 -11.19 -16.48 -24.22
C ALA A 127 -9.70 -16.49 -24.60
N VAL A 128 -8.83 -15.95 -23.74
CA VAL A 128 -7.38 -15.97 -23.94
C VAL A 128 -6.84 -17.38 -23.94
N ALA A 129 -7.32 -18.25 -23.06
CA ALA A 129 -6.95 -19.66 -23.01
C ALA A 129 -7.34 -20.40 -24.32
N ALA A 130 -8.53 -20.12 -24.86
CA ALA A 130 -8.96 -20.70 -26.13
C ALA A 130 -8.06 -20.22 -27.29
N LEU A 131 -7.75 -18.93 -27.35
CA LEU A 131 -6.87 -18.37 -28.39
C LEU A 131 -5.43 -18.85 -28.27
N ALA A 132 -4.95 -19.12 -27.06
CA ALA A 132 -3.64 -19.71 -26.82
C ALA A 132 -3.55 -21.18 -27.28
N LYS A 133 -4.65 -21.96 -27.16
CA LYS A 133 -4.72 -23.35 -27.65
C LYS A 133 -4.57 -23.41 -29.17
N VAL A 134 -5.13 -22.44 -29.91
CA VAL A 134 -5.02 -22.37 -31.38
C VAL A 134 -3.83 -21.50 -31.86
N HIS A 135 -2.90 -21.19 -30.97
CA HIS A 135 -1.65 -20.47 -31.24
C HIS A 135 -1.81 -19.02 -31.75
N ILE A 136 -2.99 -18.40 -31.59
CA ILE A 136 -3.22 -16.98 -31.93
C ILE A 136 -2.55 -16.09 -30.88
N ILE A 137 -2.55 -16.51 -29.61
CA ILE A 137 -1.88 -15.80 -28.52
C ILE A 137 -0.74 -16.68 -27.96
N PRO A 138 0.43 -16.11 -27.65
CA PRO A 138 1.51 -16.88 -27.01
C PRO A 138 1.08 -17.50 -25.69
N LYS A 139 1.46 -18.77 -25.43
CA LYS A 139 1.13 -19.48 -24.20
C LYS A 139 1.56 -18.74 -22.93
N LYS A 140 2.68 -18.00 -22.99
CA LYS A 140 3.17 -17.18 -21.86
C LYS A 140 2.21 -16.06 -21.47
N VAL A 141 1.44 -15.50 -22.41
CA VAL A 141 0.42 -14.47 -22.13
C VAL A 141 -0.74 -15.09 -21.34
N ASN A 142 -1.19 -16.27 -21.75
CA ASN A 142 -2.22 -17.01 -20.99
C ASN A 142 -1.75 -17.33 -19.56
N ALA A 143 -0.52 -17.83 -19.42
CA ALA A 143 0.06 -18.13 -18.10
C ALA A 143 0.17 -16.86 -17.21
N MET A 144 0.52 -15.73 -17.79
CA MET A 144 0.58 -14.44 -17.08
C MET A 144 -0.81 -14.03 -16.56
N ILE A 145 -1.84 -14.07 -17.42
CA ILE A 145 -3.20 -13.68 -17.04
C ILE A 145 -3.75 -14.62 -15.96
N HIS A 146 -3.55 -15.92 -16.09
CA HIS A 146 -3.93 -16.89 -15.06
C HIS A 146 -3.27 -16.60 -13.71
N ARG A 147 -1.96 -16.35 -13.72
CA ARG A 147 -1.21 -15.99 -12.51
C ARG A 147 -1.74 -14.68 -11.87
N MET A 148 -2.03 -13.67 -12.67
CA MET A 148 -2.59 -12.40 -12.17
C MET A 148 -3.96 -12.61 -11.51
N ASN A 149 -4.85 -13.39 -12.14
CA ASN A 149 -6.17 -13.66 -11.59
C ASN A 149 -6.08 -14.43 -10.27
N THR A 150 -5.28 -15.50 -10.21
CA THR A 150 -5.07 -16.27 -8.96
C THR A 150 -4.57 -15.37 -7.81
N LYS A 151 -3.65 -14.45 -8.10
CA LYS A 151 -3.13 -13.52 -7.08
C LYS A 151 -4.12 -12.43 -6.69
N ALA A 152 -4.99 -12.02 -7.62
CA ALA A 152 -6.08 -11.10 -7.32
C ALA A 152 -7.13 -11.75 -6.40
N ASP A 153 -7.41 -13.04 -6.58
CA ASP A 153 -8.28 -13.80 -5.67
C ASP A 153 -7.66 -13.90 -4.26
N SER A 154 -6.34 -14.15 -4.17
CA SER A 154 -5.62 -14.16 -2.88
C SER A 154 -5.69 -12.81 -2.17
N TYR A 155 -5.57 -11.70 -2.92
CA TYR A 155 -5.73 -10.36 -2.37
C TYR A 155 -7.16 -10.11 -1.85
N ILE A 156 -8.19 -10.47 -2.64
CA ILE A 156 -9.58 -10.32 -2.23
C ILE A 156 -9.81 -11.10 -0.92
N GLN A 157 -9.35 -12.35 -0.85
CA GLN A 157 -9.46 -13.16 0.35
C GLN A 157 -8.71 -12.55 1.54
N ALA A 158 -7.52 -12.01 1.34
CA ALA A 158 -6.75 -11.38 2.40
C ALA A 158 -7.47 -10.13 2.99
N GLU A 159 -8.15 -9.33 2.15
CA GLU A 159 -8.99 -8.22 2.65
C GLU A 159 -10.29 -8.70 3.30
N GLU A 160 -10.94 -9.76 2.78
CA GLU A 160 -12.15 -10.35 3.39
C GLU A 160 -11.88 -10.97 4.76
N GLU A 161 -10.69 -11.55 4.95
CA GLU A 161 -10.21 -12.06 6.24
C GLU A 161 -9.65 -10.95 7.16
N GLU A 162 -9.71 -9.69 6.73
CA GLU A 162 -9.19 -8.52 7.47
C GLU A 162 -7.70 -8.64 7.82
N LEU A 163 -6.90 -9.27 6.95
CA LEU A 163 -5.46 -9.43 7.16
C LEU A 163 -4.67 -8.18 6.79
N LEU A 164 -5.13 -7.48 5.77
CA LEU A 164 -4.55 -6.24 5.26
C LEU A 164 -5.62 -5.37 4.59
N THR A 165 -5.26 -4.12 4.34
CA THR A 165 -5.93 -3.28 3.34
C THR A 165 -4.92 -2.51 2.50
N LEU A 166 -5.26 -2.26 1.23
CA LEU A 166 -4.44 -1.40 0.34
C LEU A 166 -4.70 0.09 0.55
N ASN A 167 -5.69 0.44 1.35
CA ASN A 167 -6.14 1.82 1.56
C ASN A 167 -6.26 2.14 3.05
N TRP A 168 -5.14 2.11 3.76
CA TRP A 168 -5.05 2.67 5.11
C TRP A 168 -4.70 4.14 5.00
N LYS A 169 -5.62 5.00 5.44
CA LYS A 169 -5.42 6.46 5.47
C LYS A 169 -5.03 6.90 6.87
N THR A 170 -4.00 7.72 6.96
CA THR A 170 -3.67 8.45 8.19
C THR A 170 -3.59 9.94 7.91
N VAL A 171 -4.01 10.73 8.87
CA VAL A 171 -3.85 12.19 8.88
C VAL A 171 -3.20 12.57 10.19
N ALA A 172 -1.99 13.07 10.11
CA ALA A 172 -1.23 13.56 11.26
C ALA A 172 -0.96 15.06 11.11
N LYS A 173 -0.86 15.80 12.22
CA LYS A 173 -0.66 17.25 12.25
C LYS A 173 0.56 17.57 13.08
N LYS A 174 1.43 18.45 12.56
CA LYS A 174 2.48 19.07 13.37
C LYS A 174 1.84 20.02 14.39
N PRO A 175 2.14 19.90 15.69
CA PRO A 175 1.70 20.86 16.69
C PRO A 175 2.09 22.31 16.32
N GLY A 176 1.31 23.28 16.85
CA GLY A 176 1.58 24.71 16.63
C GLY A 176 2.64 25.26 17.55
#